data_ee063f2363a49a237de39e19dad2133c
#
_entry.id   ee063f2363a49a237de39e19dad2133c
#
_cell.length_a   1.000
_cell.length_b   1.000
_cell.length_c   1.000
_cell.angle_alpha   90.00
_cell.angle_beta   90.00
_cell.angle_gamma   90.00
#
_symmetry.space_group_name_H-M   'P 1'
#
loop_
_entity.id
_entity.type
_entity.pdbx_description
1 polymer ?
#
loop_
_entity_poly.entity_id
_entity_poly.type
_entity_poly.pdbx_seq_one_letter_code
_entity_poly.pdbx_strand_id
1 'polypeptide(L)' 'MADLYLKRLETERKALWATCRLKGLPSVSAERQRIADLDRLIAEHKGKAPTPRSS' A
#
# COMPACT_ATOMS: atom_id res chain seq x y z
N MET A 1 12.35 12.05 -12.21
CA MET A 1 11.05 12.58 -12.09
C MET A 1 10.27 11.91 -11.01
N ALA A 2 9.57 12.67 -10.21
CA ALA A 2 8.84 12.07 -9.11
C ALA A 2 7.61 11.35 -9.63
N ASP A 3 7.35 10.20 -9.09
CA ASP A 3 6.18 9.44 -9.45
C ASP A 3 5.09 9.78 -8.44
N LEU A 4 4.25 10.75 -8.80
CA LEU A 4 3.22 11.21 -7.90
C LEU A 4 2.18 10.12 -7.61
N TYR A 5 1.89 9.31 -8.60
CA TYR A 5 0.92 8.25 -8.40
C TYR A 5 1.40 7.27 -7.34
N LEU A 6 2.62 6.80 -7.49
CA LEU A 6 3.19 5.87 -6.52
C LEU A 6 3.28 6.52 -5.14
N LYS A 7 3.69 7.77 -5.10
CA LYS A 7 3.82 8.46 -3.85
C LYS A 7 2.48 8.57 -3.13
N ARG A 8 1.42 8.83 -3.89
CA ARG A 8 0.09 8.91 -3.28
C ARG A 8 -0.35 7.57 -2.71
N LEU A 9 -0.07 6.50 -3.44
CA LEU A 9 -0.41 5.17 -2.95
C LEU A 9 0.33 4.87 -1.65
N GLU A 10 1.60 5.20 -1.62
CA GLU A 10 2.40 4.94 -0.43
C GLU A 10 1.93 5.79 0.75
N THR A 11 1.58 7.03 0.49
CA THR A 11 1.11 7.92 1.54
C THR A 11 -0.22 7.41 2.11
N GLU A 12 -1.12 7.01 1.24
CA GLU A 12 -2.40 6.50 1.69
C GLU A 12 -2.21 5.23 2.51
N ARG A 13 -1.35 4.35 2.04
CA ARG A 13 -1.07 3.10 2.76
C ARG A 13 -0.54 3.38 4.15
N LYS A 14 0.38 4.32 4.24
CA LYS A 14 0.98 4.67 5.52
C LYS A 14 -0.07 5.25 6.47
N ALA A 15 -0.92 6.10 5.96
CA ALA A 15 -1.98 6.71 6.78
C ALA A 15 -2.95 5.65 7.28
N LEU A 16 -3.31 4.71 6.43
CA LEU A 16 -4.22 3.63 6.83
C LEU A 16 -3.60 2.74 7.87
N TRP A 17 -2.32 2.43 7.72
CA TRP A 17 -1.62 1.64 8.74
C TRP A 17 -1.65 2.33 10.08
N ALA A 18 -1.40 3.63 10.10
CA ALA A 18 -1.45 4.39 11.34
C ALA A 18 -2.84 4.32 11.97
N THR A 19 -3.88 4.47 11.15
CA THR A 19 -5.25 4.37 11.63
C THR A 19 -5.53 2.99 12.21
N CYS A 20 -5.11 1.95 11.51
CA CYS A 20 -5.34 0.59 11.99
C CYS A 20 -4.65 0.33 13.32
N ARG A 21 -3.45 0.84 13.47
CA ARG A 21 -2.70 0.65 14.71
C ARG A 21 -3.35 1.40 15.87
N LEU A 22 -3.82 2.61 15.61
CA LEU A 22 -4.45 3.39 16.65
C LEU A 22 -5.76 2.77 17.11
N LYS A 23 -6.53 2.25 16.18
CA LYS A 23 -7.83 1.68 16.50
C LYS A 23 -7.81 0.19 16.75
N GLY A 24 -6.70 -0.46 16.49
CA GLY A 24 -6.62 -1.90 16.67
C GLY A 24 -7.56 -2.65 15.75
N LEU A 25 -7.70 -2.20 14.51
CA LEU A 25 -8.66 -2.80 13.59
C LEU A 25 -8.23 -4.20 13.16
N PRO A 26 -9.19 -5.10 13.01
CA PRO A 26 -8.87 -6.45 12.57
C PRO A 26 -8.53 -6.49 11.08
N SER A 27 -7.93 -7.57 10.66
CA SER A 27 -7.50 -7.70 9.26
C SER A 27 -8.67 -7.74 8.28
N VAL A 28 -9.88 -8.00 8.77
CA VAL A 28 -11.05 -8.02 7.89
C VAL A 28 -11.70 -6.66 7.77
N SER A 29 -11.17 -5.65 8.45
CA SER A 29 -11.76 -4.32 8.36
C SER A 29 -11.55 -3.73 6.97
N ALA A 30 -12.39 -2.77 6.60
CA ALA A 30 -12.27 -2.13 5.30
C ALA A 30 -10.92 -1.44 5.14
N GLU A 31 -10.42 -0.86 6.22
CA GLU A 31 -9.12 -0.20 6.19
C GLU A 31 -8.00 -1.17 5.87
N ARG A 32 -8.03 -2.35 6.50
CA ARG A 32 -7.01 -3.34 6.25
C ARG A 32 -7.12 -3.88 4.82
N GLN A 33 -8.34 -4.02 4.32
CA GLN A 33 -8.53 -4.47 2.94
C GLN A 33 -8.04 -3.43 1.96
N ARG A 34 -8.24 -2.16 2.28
CA ARG A 34 -7.72 -1.10 1.43
C ARG A 34 -6.20 -1.12 1.41
N ILE A 35 -5.58 -1.40 2.55
CA ILE A 35 -4.12 -1.51 2.61
C ILE A 35 -3.65 -2.64 1.69
N ALA A 36 -4.33 -3.75 1.70
CA ALA A 36 -3.96 -4.86 0.81
C ALA A 36 -4.08 -4.46 -0.65
N ASP A 37 -5.13 -3.72 -0.99
CA ASP A 37 -5.28 -3.21 -2.34
C ASP A 37 -4.15 -2.27 -2.72
N LEU A 38 -3.79 -1.38 -1.81
CA LEU A 38 -2.72 -0.44 -2.06
C LEU A 38 -1.39 -1.17 -2.25
N ASP A 39 -1.13 -2.17 -1.43
CA ASP A 39 0.07 -2.97 -1.59
C ASP A 39 0.12 -3.59 -2.97
N ARG A 40 -0.99 -4.11 -3.43
CA ARG A 40 -1.07 -4.73 -4.73
C ARG A 40 -0.84 -3.71 -5.83
N LEU A 41 -1.49 -2.55 -5.72
CA LEU A 41 -1.33 -1.50 -6.72
C LEU A 41 0.11 -1.00 -6.78
N ILE A 42 0.72 -0.84 -5.61
CA ILE A 42 2.10 -0.40 -5.55
C ILE A 42 3.00 -1.44 -6.22
N ALA A 43 2.78 -2.71 -5.90
CA ALA A 43 3.58 -3.77 -6.47
C ALA A 43 3.40 -3.85 -7.98
N GLU A 44 2.18 -3.70 -8.45
CA GLU A 44 1.92 -3.73 -9.89
C GLU A 44 2.58 -2.56 -10.59
N HIS A 45 2.52 -1.40 -9.97
CA HIS A 45 3.12 -0.23 -10.56
C HIS A 45 4.64 -0.36 -10.64
N LYS A 46 5.25 -0.83 -9.58
CA LYS A 46 6.69 -1.05 -9.57
C LYS A 46 7.08 -2.25 -10.41
N GLY A 47 6.19 -3.19 -10.49
CA GLY A 47 6.47 -4.44 -11.18
C GLY A 47 6.54 -4.33 -12.67
N LYS A 48 6.17 -3.18 -13.20
CA LYS A 48 6.35 -2.98 -14.61
C LYS A 48 7.80 -3.01 -14.98
N ALA A 49 8.64 -2.64 -14.02
CA ALA A 49 10.04 -2.83 -14.22
C ALA A 49 10.33 -4.24 -13.76
N PRO A 50 11.20 -4.92 -14.41
CA PRO A 50 11.54 -6.28 -14.04
C PRO A 50 12.19 -6.27 -12.69
N THR A 51 11.48 -6.61 -11.69
CA THR A 51 12.04 -6.64 -10.40
C THR A 51 12.14 -8.02 -10.00
N PRO A 52 13.19 -8.36 -9.60
CA PRO A 52 13.34 -9.69 -9.10
C PRO A 52 12.64 -9.74 -7.81
N ARG A 53 12.12 -10.09 -7.44
CA ARG A 53 11.63 -10.26 -6.42
C ARG A 53 12.26 -10.48 -5.49
N SER A 54 12.59 -10.30 -5.02
CA SER A 54 13.17 -10.60 -4.32
C SER A 54 12.84 -10.91 -3.51
N SER A 55 12.79 -11.15 -3.38
CA SER A 55 12.42 -11.57 -2.80
C SER A 55 12.51 -11.77 -2.52
#